data_e657e253154b4b038a62649de44a0ce7
#
_entry.id   e657e253154b4b038a62649de44a0ce7
#
_cell.length_a   1.000
_cell.length_b   1.000
_cell.length_c   1.000
_cell.angle_alpha   90.00
_cell.angle_beta   90.00
_cell.angle_gamma   90.00
#
_symmetry.space_group_name_H-M   'P 1'
#
loop_
_entity.id
_entity.type
_entity.pdbx_description
1 polymer ?
#
loop_
_entity_poly.entity_id
_entity_poly.type
_entity_poly.pdbx_seq_one_letter_code
_entity_poly.pdbx_strand_id
1 'polypeptide(L)'
;MADRDYTELYASLQKETTILTAQIRALYRELDKKYHLYGAQIPITFGFETDTLGSYTRAGHHEKEHFHFSLLFVGYGVKNPLSKEDRMDLYKHEYAHYMEHHITIPKEYLWQSGLHGSAWKYCCSLIGAAPTPYYKVGESLMKHDYQKALKNPIHDKTIPVRDRYRREREYQNTKNRTIQYKVNDVVKHP
;
A
#
# COMPACT_ATOMS: atom_id res chain seq x y z
N MET A 1 -16.09 17.66 -35.47
CA MET A 1 -15.25 17.01 -34.47
C MET A 1 -15.07 15.59 -34.93
N ALA A 2 -13.83 15.17 -35.21
CA ALA A 2 -13.58 13.76 -35.58
C ALA A 2 -13.89 12.88 -34.38
N ASP A 3 -14.74 11.87 -34.57
CA ASP A 3 -14.95 10.80 -33.59
C ASP A 3 -13.61 10.14 -33.37
N ARG A 4 -13.05 10.32 -32.17
CA ARG A 4 -11.83 9.60 -31.78
C ARG A 4 -12.20 8.15 -31.58
N ASP A 5 -11.59 7.26 -32.34
CA ASP A 5 -11.72 5.82 -32.11
C ASP A 5 -10.97 5.44 -30.84
N TYR A 6 -11.72 5.16 -29.77
CA TYR A 6 -11.18 4.73 -28.47
C TYR A 6 -10.95 3.21 -28.39
N THR A 7 -11.20 2.46 -29.45
CA THR A 7 -11.13 0.99 -29.47
C THR A 7 -9.74 0.49 -29.10
N GLU A 8 -8.69 1.10 -29.69
CA GLU A 8 -7.30 0.73 -29.38
C GLU A 8 -6.92 1.07 -27.94
N LEU A 9 -7.38 2.22 -27.44
CA LEU A 9 -7.15 2.62 -26.05
C LEU A 9 -7.78 1.62 -25.09
N TYR A 10 -9.03 1.23 -25.31
CA TYR A 10 -9.70 0.23 -24.47
C TYR A 10 -8.99 -1.13 -24.52
N ALA A 11 -8.60 -1.59 -25.69
CA ALA A 11 -7.87 -2.85 -25.83
C ALA A 11 -6.53 -2.81 -25.10
N SER A 12 -5.81 -1.68 -25.17
CA SER A 12 -4.55 -1.48 -24.44
C SER A 12 -4.75 -1.52 -22.93
N LEU A 13 -5.74 -0.78 -22.41
CA LEU A 13 -6.06 -0.77 -20.97
C LEU A 13 -6.52 -2.14 -20.48
N GLN A 14 -7.33 -2.86 -21.26
CA GLN A 14 -7.76 -4.20 -20.89
C GLN A 14 -6.58 -5.18 -20.82
N LYS A 15 -5.65 -5.12 -21.77
CA LYS A 15 -4.43 -5.92 -21.76
C LYS A 15 -3.58 -5.60 -20.54
N GLU A 16 -3.38 -4.32 -20.24
CA GLU A 16 -2.59 -3.86 -19.12
C GLU A 16 -3.18 -4.32 -17.78
N THR A 17 -4.46 -4.08 -17.55
CA THR A 17 -5.15 -4.49 -16.31
C THR A 17 -5.17 -6.01 -16.14
N THR A 18 -5.24 -6.77 -17.22
CA THR A 18 -5.13 -8.23 -17.20
C THR A 18 -3.75 -8.66 -16.69
N ILE A 19 -2.68 -8.06 -17.21
CA ILE A 19 -1.30 -8.36 -16.77
C ILE A 19 -1.10 -7.99 -15.30
N LEU A 20 -1.51 -6.80 -14.91
CA LEU A 20 -1.40 -6.34 -13.52
C LEU A 20 -2.19 -7.24 -12.56
N THR A 21 -3.42 -7.58 -12.91
CA THR A 21 -4.25 -8.51 -12.12
C THR A 21 -3.56 -9.86 -11.94
N ALA A 22 -2.96 -10.40 -13.00
CA ALA A 22 -2.24 -11.68 -12.93
C ALA A 22 -1.04 -11.60 -11.98
N GLN A 23 -0.27 -10.50 -12.02
CA GLN A 23 0.88 -10.28 -11.14
C GLN A 23 0.45 -10.15 -9.68
N ILE A 24 -0.58 -9.34 -9.39
CA ILE A 24 -1.10 -9.15 -8.04
C ILE A 24 -1.62 -10.49 -7.49
N ARG A 25 -2.41 -11.22 -8.27
CA ARG A 25 -2.94 -12.54 -7.87
C ARG A 25 -1.86 -13.58 -7.66
N ALA A 26 -0.77 -13.55 -8.41
CA ALA A 26 0.37 -14.45 -8.20
C ALA A 26 0.99 -14.20 -6.81
N LEU A 27 1.29 -12.94 -6.47
CA LEU A 27 1.78 -12.56 -5.16
C LEU A 27 0.80 -12.97 -4.04
N TYR A 28 -0.49 -12.66 -4.21
CA TYR A 28 -1.49 -12.94 -3.18
C TYR A 28 -1.71 -14.43 -2.95
N ARG A 29 -1.63 -15.29 -3.99
CA ARG A 29 -1.66 -16.75 -3.82
C ARG A 29 -0.50 -17.28 -2.99
N GLU A 30 0.70 -16.71 -3.14
CA GLU A 30 1.86 -17.08 -2.30
C GLU A 30 1.62 -16.71 -0.84
N LEU A 31 1.08 -15.52 -0.58
CA LEU A 31 0.73 -15.06 0.76
C LEU A 31 -0.44 -15.87 1.35
N ASP A 32 -1.49 -16.12 0.57
CA ASP A 32 -2.62 -16.96 0.97
C ASP A 32 -2.17 -18.36 1.40
N LYS A 33 -1.30 -18.99 0.61
CA LYS A 33 -0.74 -20.31 0.94
C LYS A 33 0.03 -20.29 2.26
N LYS A 34 0.80 -19.23 2.50
CA LYS A 34 1.64 -19.11 3.71
C LYS A 34 0.83 -18.84 4.97
N TYR A 35 -0.24 -18.05 4.86
CA TYR A 35 -1.03 -17.57 6.00
C TYR A 35 -2.44 -18.16 6.07
N HIS A 36 -2.77 -19.12 5.20
CA HIS A 36 -4.10 -19.77 5.12
C HIS A 36 -5.23 -18.77 4.89
N LEU A 37 -5.05 -17.86 3.92
CA LEU A 37 -5.98 -16.79 3.58
C LEU A 37 -6.53 -16.96 2.16
N TYR A 38 -7.39 -16.02 1.72
CA TYR A 38 -8.10 -16.07 0.44
C TYR A 38 -8.04 -14.73 -0.33
N GLY A 39 -7.05 -13.89 -0.06
CA GLY A 39 -6.92 -12.57 -0.65
C GLY A 39 -6.81 -12.56 -2.17
N ALA A 40 -6.24 -13.62 -2.78
CA ALA A 40 -6.16 -13.76 -4.23
C ALA A 40 -7.52 -13.95 -4.92
N GLN A 41 -8.59 -14.28 -4.18
CA GLN A 41 -9.95 -14.45 -4.70
C GLN A 41 -10.74 -13.14 -4.67
N ILE A 42 -10.29 -12.15 -3.88
CA ILE A 42 -10.95 -10.86 -3.73
C ILE A 42 -10.86 -10.08 -5.06
N PRO A 43 -11.93 -9.39 -5.49
CA PRO A 43 -11.91 -8.55 -6.68
C PRO A 43 -10.79 -7.52 -6.64
N ILE A 44 -10.17 -7.31 -7.79
CA ILE A 44 -9.15 -6.27 -8.01
C ILE A 44 -9.71 -5.31 -9.05
N THR A 45 -9.73 -4.03 -8.74
CA THR A 45 -10.20 -2.96 -9.60
C THR A 45 -9.09 -1.95 -9.87
N PHE A 46 -9.23 -1.18 -10.94
CA PHE A 46 -8.27 -0.15 -11.34
C PHE A 46 -9.00 1.14 -11.67
N GLY A 47 -8.35 2.28 -11.36
CA GLY A 47 -8.82 3.63 -11.68
C GLY A 47 -7.68 4.55 -12.06
N PHE A 48 -7.93 5.86 -12.02
CA PHE A 48 -6.96 6.91 -12.39
C PHE A 48 -6.88 8.00 -11.30
N GLU A 49 -6.97 7.60 -10.04
CA GLU A 49 -6.87 8.48 -8.90
C GLU A 49 -5.47 9.10 -8.83
N THR A 50 -5.42 10.40 -8.51
CA THR A 50 -4.17 11.17 -8.42
C THR A 50 -3.65 11.28 -6.98
N ASP A 51 -4.49 11.01 -6.01
CA ASP A 51 -4.24 11.16 -4.56
C ASP A 51 -4.10 9.82 -3.81
N THR A 52 -4.46 8.71 -4.45
CA THR A 52 -4.44 7.37 -3.87
C THR A 52 -3.72 6.40 -4.80
N LEU A 53 -2.69 5.71 -4.30
CA LEU A 53 -1.94 4.73 -5.08
C LEU A 53 -2.66 3.39 -5.15
N GLY A 54 -3.23 2.99 -4.03
CA GLY A 54 -4.02 1.78 -3.86
C GLY A 54 -4.85 1.85 -2.59
N SER A 55 -5.80 0.94 -2.46
CA SER A 55 -6.61 0.77 -1.27
C SER A 55 -7.15 -0.66 -1.16
N TYR A 56 -7.35 -1.09 0.08
CA TYR A 56 -8.18 -2.24 0.41
C TYR A 56 -9.47 -1.77 1.06
N THR A 57 -10.60 -2.21 0.52
CA THR A 57 -11.92 -1.95 1.08
C THR A 57 -12.46 -3.23 1.69
N ARG A 58 -12.76 -3.19 2.99
CA ARG A 58 -13.40 -4.28 3.70
C ARG A 58 -14.88 -4.35 3.33
N ALA A 59 -15.43 -5.58 3.24
CA ALA A 59 -16.87 -5.76 3.06
C ALA A 59 -17.68 -5.03 4.15
N GLY A 60 -18.67 -4.26 3.74
CA GLY A 60 -19.56 -3.50 4.59
C GLY A 60 -21.00 -3.54 4.10
N HIS A 61 -21.88 -2.72 4.70
CA HIS A 61 -23.31 -2.70 4.35
C HIS A 61 -23.57 -2.33 2.89
N HIS A 62 -22.71 -1.52 2.27
CA HIS A 62 -22.91 -0.99 0.91
C HIS A 62 -21.78 -1.30 -0.05
N GLU A 63 -20.66 -1.82 0.43
CA GLU A 63 -19.48 -2.10 -0.38
C GLU A 63 -19.06 -3.56 -0.29
N LYS A 64 -18.73 -4.14 -1.46
CA LYS A 64 -18.10 -5.46 -1.53
C LYS A 64 -16.61 -5.32 -1.28
N GLU A 65 -16.06 -6.33 -0.64
CA GLU A 65 -14.63 -6.42 -0.41
C GLU A 65 -13.86 -6.39 -1.74
N HIS A 66 -12.86 -5.50 -1.83
CA HIS A 66 -12.03 -5.39 -3.02
C HIS A 66 -10.69 -4.72 -2.75
N PHE A 67 -9.73 -4.97 -3.63
CA PHE A 67 -8.52 -4.18 -3.77
C PHE A 67 -8.67 -3.21 -4.93
N HIS A 68 -8.14 -2.01 -4.79
CA HIS A 68 -8.15 -0.99 -5.83
C HIS A 68 -6.75 -0.41 -6.04
N PHE A 69 -6.37 -0.12 -7.30
CA PHE A 69 -5.07 0.46 -7.63
C PHE A 69 -5.21 1.51 -8.71
N SER A 70 -4.50 2.64 -8.56
CA SER A 70 -4.46 3.67 -9.57
C SER A 70 -3.44 3.34 -10.68
N LEU A 71 -3.90 3.25 -11.92
CA LEU A 71 -3.08 3.04 -13.11
C LEU A 71 -2.06 4.18 -13.33
N LEU A 72 -2.30 5.36 -12.78
CA LEU A 72 -1.33 6.46 -12.82
C LEU A 72 -0.02 6.14 -12.10
N PHE A 73 -0.01 5.18 -11.18
CA PHE A 73 1.16 4.77 -10.40
C PHE A 73 1.65 3.37 -10.75
N VAL A 74 0.74 2.42 -10.98
CA VAL A 74 1.12 1.03 -11.25
C VAL A 74 1.14 0.68 -12.73
N GLY A 75 0.53 1.51 -13.58
CA GLY A 75 0.42 1.27 -15.01
C GLY A 75 1.76 1.34 -15.75
N TYR A 76 1.86 0.62 -16.87
CA TYR A 76 3.04 0.63 -17.74
C TYR A 76 3.04 1.81 -18.73
N GLY A 77 1.86 2.37 -19.01
CA GLY A 77 1.67 3.47 -19.94
C GLY A 77 1.97 4.86 -19.37
N VAL A 78 2.33 4.98 -18.10
CA VAL A 78 2.61 6.27 -17.45
C VAL A 78 4.09 6.66 -17.56
N LYS A 79 4.35 7.97 -17.56
CA LYS A 79 5.69 8.52 -17.75
C LYS A 79 6.67 8.16 -16.63
N ASN A 80 6.21 8.14 -15.39
CA ASN A 80 7.02 7.87 -14.20
C ASN A 80 6.31 6.84 -13.31
N PRO A 81 6.19 5.57 -13.74
CA PRO A 81 5.55 4.56 -12.93
C PRO A 81 6.40 4.26 -11.68
N LEU A 82 5.75 3.69 -10.68
CA LEU A 82 6.49 3.10 -9.56
C LEU A 82 7.47 2.03 -10.09
N SER A 83 8.63 1.90 -9.46
CA SER A 83 9.55 0.78 -9.75
C SER A 83 8.83 -0.56 -9.55
N LYS A 84 9.40 -1.64 -10.08
CA LYS A 84 8.85 -2.98 -9.86
C LYS A 84 8.79 -3.31 -8.37
N GLU A 85 9.83 -2.95 -7.63
CA GLU A 85 9.95 -3.17 -6.20
C GLU A 85 8.90 -2.36 -5.43
N ASP A 86 8.71 -1.08 -5.77
CA ASP A 86 7.70 -0.22 -5.14
C ASP A 86 6.28 -0.70 -5.44
N ARG A 87 6.00 -1.18 -6.66
CA ARG A 87 4.70 -1.79 -6.99
C ARG A 87 4.43 -3.04 -6.18
N MET A 88 5.43 -3.93 -6.06
CA MET A 88 5.29 -5.13 -5.25
C MET A 88 5.07 -4.81 -3.78
N ASP A 89 5.73 -3.78 -3.27
CA ASP A 89 5.52 -3.32 -1.90
C ASP A 89 4.14 -2.69 -1.72
N LEU A 90 3.66 -1.88 -2.68
CA LEU A 90 2.28 -1.35 -2.68
C LEU A 90 1.25 -2.48 -2.63
N TYR A 91 1.40 -3.54 -3.43
CA TYR A 91 0.49 -4.68 -3.40
C TYR A 91 0.49 -5.39 -2.05
N LYS A 92 1.66 -5.55 -1.43
CA LYS A 92 1.78 -6.08 -0.08
C LYS A 92 1.18 -5.15 0.96
N HIS A 93 1.33 -3.84 0.81
CA HIS A 93 0.73 -2.83 1.68
C HIS A 93 -0.79 -3.02 1.78
N GLU A 94 -1.47 -3.12 0.64
CA GLU A 94 -2.91 -3.34 0.61
C GLU A 94 -3.29 -4.73 1.13
N TYR A 95 -2.46 -5.75 0.83
CA TYR A 95 -2.66 -7.08 1.40
C TYR A 95 -2.49 -7.09 2.93
N ALA A 96 -1.62 -6.25 3.50
CA ALA A 96 -1.47 -6.12 4.96
C ALA A 96 -2.75 -5.56 5.61
N HIS A 97 -3.46 -4.64 4.95
CA HIS A 97 -4.78 -4.19 5.40
C HIS A 97 -5.81 -5.32 5.39
N TYR A 98 -5.82 -6.14 4.34
CA TYR A 98 -6.64 -7.34 4.31
C TYR A 98 -6.29 -8.31 5.46
N MET A 99 -5.00 -8.60 5.67
CA MET A 99 -4.53 -9.49 6.72
C MET A 99 -4.95 -9.02 8.12
N GLU A 100 -4.87 -7.73 8.41
CA GLU A 100 -5.24 -7.14 9.71
C GLU A 100 -6.66 -7.55 10.14
N HIS A 101 -7.55 -7.77 9.18
CA HIS A 101 -8.94 -8.16 9.44
C HIS A 101 -9.17 -9.68 9.42
N HIS A 102 -8.21 -10.46 8.95
CA HIS A 102 -8.39 -11.91 8.71
C HIS A 102 -7.45 -12.81 9.51
N ILE A 103 -6.49 -12.25 10.26
CA ILE A 103 -5.63 -13.03 11.16
C ILE A 103 -5.80 -12.56 12.61
N THR A 104 -5.41 -13.42 13.54
CA THR A 104 -5.33 -13.05 14.95
C THR A 104 -4.09 -12.21 15.20
N ILE A 105 -4.26 -10.97 15.63
CA ILE A 105 -3.16 -10.07 15.97
C ILE A 105 -2.79 -10.28 17.45
N PRO A 106 -1.51 -10.56 17.79
CA PRO A 106 -1.07 -10.67 19.18
C PRO A 106 -1.26 -9.34 19.93
N LYS A 107 -1.62 -9.44 21.21
CA LYS A 107 -2.02 -8.27 22.03
C LYS A 107 -0.94 -7.19 22.13
N GLU A 108 0.33 -7.57 22.09
CA GLU A 108 1.47 -6.66 22.11
C GLU A 108 1.56 -5.74 20.89
N TYR A 109 0.84 -6.06 19.80
CA TYR A 109 0.77 -5.25 18.59
C TYR A 109 -0.55 -4.48 18.44
N LEU A 110 -1.35 -4.38 19.50
CA LEU A 110 -2.62 -3.62 19.52
C LEU A 110 -2.50 -2.27 20.23
N TRP A 111 -1.30 -1.72 20.39
CA TRP A 111 -1.05 -0.51 21.17
C TRP A 111 -1.32 0.80 20.41
N GLN A 112 -1.36 0.79 19.08
CA GLN A 112 -1.66 1.94 18.23
C GLN A 112 -2.83 1.61 17.32
N SER A 113 -3.92 2.37 17.44
CA SER A 113 -5.09 2.28 16.57
C SER A 113 -4.89 3.10 15.28
N GLY A 114 -5.80 2.91 14.30
CA GLY A 114 -5.84 3.64 13.03
C GLY A 114 -5.42 2.78 11.84
N LEU A 115 -5.68 3.26 10.62
CA LEU A 115 -5.47 2.52 9.37
C LEU A 115 -4.05 1.94 9.21
N HIS A 116 -3.04 2.64 9.69
CA HIS A 116 -1.65 2.19 9.66
C HIS A 116 -1.11 2.03 11.10
N GLY A 117 -1.95 1.49 11.98
CA GLY A 117 -1.63 1.22 13.37
C GLY A 117 -0.62 0.10 13.57
N SER A 118 -0.40 -0.29 14.83
CA SER A 118 0.57 -1.33 15.16
C SER A 118 0.16 -2.71 14.64
N ALA A 119 -1.14 -3.00 14.56
CA ALA A 119 -1.66 -4.25 13.98
C ALA A 119 -1.31 -4.36 12.49
N TRP A 120 -1.57 -3.31 11.71
CA TRP A 120 -1.18 -3.26 10.30
C TRP A 120 0.34 -3.37 10.11
N LYS A 121 1.14 -2.65 10.93
CA LYS A 121 2.62 -2.75 10.89
C LYS A 121 3.10 -4.17 11.19
N TYR A 122 2.43 -4.87 12.10
CA TYR A 122 2.69 -6.28 12.36
C TYR A 122 2.44 -7.13 11.11
N CYS A 123 1.31 -6.95 10.43
CA CYS A 123 1.03 -7.63 9.17
C CYS A 123 2.10 -7.33 8.11
N CYS A 124 2.52 -6.07 7.96
CA CYS A 124 3.62 -5.69 7.08
C CYS A 124 4.91 -6.47 7.39
N SER A 125 5.27 -6.61 8.67
CA SER A 125 6.47 -7.35 9.08
C SER A 125 6.43 -8.82 8.70
N LEU A 126 5.26 -9.45 8.75
CA LEU A 126 5.06 -10.85 8.39
C LEU A 126 5.30 -11.11 6.90
N ILE A 127 4.89 -10.19 6.04
CA ILE A 127 4.91 -10.37 4.57
C ILE A 127 6.04 -9.59 3.88
N GLY A 128 6.89 -8.92 4.65
CA GLY A 128 7.99 -8.12 4.12
C GLY A 128 7.51 -6.90 3.31
N ALA A 129 6.45 -6.23 3.77
CA ALA A 129 6.02 -4.93 3.27
C ALA A 129 6.63 -3.81 4.12
N ALA A 130 6.90 -2.65 3.53
CA ALA A 130 7.40 -1.51 4.29
C ALA A 130 6.33 -1.03 5.28
N PRO A 131 6.66 -0.90 6.60
CA PRO A 131 5.71 -0.50 7.61
C PRO A 131 5.50 1.03 7.62
N THR A 132 5.34 1.61 6.45
CA THR A 132 5.13 3.05 6.24
C THR A 132 3.94 3.24 5.31
N PRO A 133 2.98 4.11 5.68
CA PRO A 133 1.85 4.43 4.83
C PRO A 133 2.24 5.21 3.56
N TYR A 134 3.51 5.58 3.41
CA TYR A 134 3.96 6.46 2.35
C TYR A 134 5.25 5.97 1.72
N TYR A 135 5.36 6.11 0.39
CA TYR A 135 6.55 5.77 -0.36
C TYR A 135 7.49 6.96 -0.46
N LYS A 136 8.76 6.77 -0.14
CA LYS A 136 9.79 7.79 -0.37
C LYS A 136 10.29 7.71 -1.80
N VAL A 137 10.43 8.86 -2.45
CA VAL A 137 11.03 8.95 -3.78
C VAL A 137 12.51 8.57 -3.68
N GLY A 138 12.94 7.59 -4.50
CA GLY A 138 14.36 7.22 -4.64
C GLY A 138 14.95 6.36 -3.52
N GLU A 139 14.18 5.99 -2.47
CA GLU A 139 14.65 5.05 -1.46
C GLU A 139 13.95 3.70 -1.63
N SER A 140 14.74 2.62 -1.62
CA SER A 140 14.21 1.26 -1.57
C SER A 140 13.47 1.04 -0.25
N LEU A 141 12.20 0.67 -0.34
CA LEU A 141 11.34 0.37 0.81
C LEU A 141 11.81 -0.87 1.60
N MET A 142 12.65 -1.70 0.98
CA MET A 142 13.22 -2.92 1.57
C MET A 142 14.23 -2.64 2.70
N LYS A 143 14.65 -1.39 2.91
CA LYS A 143 15.59 -1.00 3.96
C LYS A 143 14.94 -0.55 5.26
N HIS A 144 13.62 -0.70 5.40
CA HIS A 144 12.95 -0.30 6.64
C HIS A 144 13.29 -1.25 7.79
N ASP A 145 13.63 -0.65 8.92
CA ASP A 145 13.83 -1.36 10.17
C ASP A 145 12.47 -1.72 10.81
N TYR A 146 11.99 -2.92 10.53
CA TYR A 146 10.73 -3.42 11.06
C TYR A 146 10.70 -3.44 12.59
N GLN A 147 11.81 -3.79 13.22
CA GLN A 147 11.89 -3.84 14.69
C GLN A 147 11.67 -2.44 15.27
N LYS A 148 12.25 -1.42 14.63
CA LYS A 148 12.03 -0.03 15.03
C LYS A 148 10.61 0.44 14.77
N ALA A 149 10.01 0.04 13.64
CA ALA A 149 8.64 0.40 13.29
C ALA A 149 7.59 -0.27 14.19
N LEU A 150 7.87 -1.49 14.66
CA LEU A 150 7.00 -2.24 15.57
C LEU A 150 7.19 -1.84 17.04
N LYS A 151 8.33 -1.25 17.37
CA LYS A 151 8.62 -0.83 18.74
C LYS A 151 7.66 0.29 19.17
N ASN A 152 6.95 0.07 20.27
CA ASN A 152 6.09 1.08 20.84
C ASN A 152 6.92 2.25 21.42
N PRO A 153 6.89 3.45 20.79
CA PRO A 153 7.73 4.56 21.23
C PRO A 153 7.36 5.07 22.62
N ILE A 154 6.11 4.85 23.05
CA ILE A 154 5.63 5.27 24.38
C ILE A 154 6.22 4.40 25.48
N HIS A 155 6.46 3.13 25.19
CA HIS A 155 7.04 2.17 26.15
C HIS A 155 8.57 2.05 26.07
N ASP A 156 9.22 2.77 25.15
CA ASP A 156 10.67 2.78 25.07
C ASP A 156 11.28 3.59 26.22
N LYS A 157 11.63 2.92 27.30
CA LYS A 157 12.22 3.53 28.49
C LYS A 157 13.57 4.21 28.24
N THR A 158 14.22 3.94 27.12
CA THR A 158 15.51 4.57 26.75
C THR A 158 15.35 5.96 26.20
N ILE A 159 14.11 6.37 25.84
CA ILE A 159 13.80 7.68 25.28
C ILE A 159 12.94 8.45 26.28
N PRO A 160 13.28 9.69 26.63
CA PRO A 160 12.43 10.55 27.45
C PRO A 160 11.01 10.67 26.88
N VAL A 161 9.97 10.65 27.73
CA VAL A 161 8.56 10.67 27.32
C VAL A 161 8.24 11.80 26.34
N ARG A 162 8.74 13.01 26.62
CA ARG A 162 8.59 14.19 25.77
C ARG A 162 9.14 13.96 24.36
N ASP A 163 10.29 13.28 24.23
CA ASP A 163 10.95 13.04 22.95
C ASP A 163 10.31 11.90 22.15
N ARG A 164 9.64 10.97 22.81
CA ARG A 164 8.87 9.90 22.15
C ARG A 164 7.75 10.47 21.31
N TYR A 165 6.93 11.37 21.87
CA TYR A 165 5.83 12.02 21.15
C TYR A 165 6.32 13.00 20.06
N ARG A 166 7.48 13.66 20.28
CA ARG A 166 8.09 14.51 19.27
C ARG A 166 8.55 13.71 18.07
N ARG A 167 9.27 12.59 18.27
CA ARG A 167 9.74 11.71 17.20
C ARG A 167 8.61 11.10 16.41
N GLU A 168 7.53 10.71 17.06
CA GLU A 168 6.34 10.22 16.37
C GLU A 168 5.75 11.29 15.45
N ARG A 169 5.61 12.53 15.91
CA ARG A 169 5.13 13.67 15.11
C ARG A 169 6.07 14.01 13.95
N GLU A 170 7.37 14.05 14.18
CA GLU A 170 8.36 14.34 13.13
C GLU A 170 8.34 13.25 12.04
N TYR A 171 8.22 12.00 12.44
CA TYR A 171 8.10 10.87 11.52
C TYR A 171 6.84 10.97 10.65
N GLN A 172 5.68 11.29 11.23
CA GLN A 172 4.44 11.48 10.49
C GLN A 172 4.53 12.69 9.54
N ASN A 173 5.06 13.81 10.00
CA ASN A 173 5.21 15.02 9.19
C ASN A 173 6.16 14.81 8.00
N THR A 174 7.26 14.11 8.19
CA THR A 174 8.21 13.81 7.11
C THR A 174 7.58 12.93 6.04
N LYS A 175 6.76 11.95 6.44
CA LYS A 175 6.06 11.06 5.51
C LYS A 175 5.02 11.79 4.68
N ASN A 176 4.20 12.63 5.31
CA ASN A 176 3.16 13.41 4.63
C ASN A 176 3.74 14.29 3.51
N ARG A 177 4.91 14.90 3.73
CA ARG A 177 5.60 15.69 2.70
C ARG A 177 6.02 14.86 1.48
N THR A 178 6.45 13.63 1.69
CA THR A 178 6.99 12.78 0.61
C THR A 178 5.92 12.33 -0.38
N ILE A 179 4.71 12.00 0.08
CA ILE A 179 3.59 11.68 -0.82
C ILE A 179 3.19 12.88 -1.66
N GLN A 180 3.08 14.06 -1.04
CA GLN A 180 2.69 15.27 -1.75
C GLN A 180 3.60 15.54 -2.96
N TYR A 181 4.90 15.27 -2.84
CA TYR A 181 5.84 15.40 -3.96
C TYR A 181 5.60 14.39 -5.08
N LYS A 182 5.39 13.11 -4.75
CA LYS A 182 5.12 12.07 -5.77
C LYS A 182 3.84 12.34 -6.56
N VAL A 183 2.77 12.69 -5.88
CA VAL A 183 1.49 13.04 -6.54
C VAL A 183 1.65 14.27 -7.43
N ASN A 184 2.32 15.32 -6.93
CA ASN A 184 2.55 16.54 -7.70
C ASN A 184 3.44 16.29 -8.94
N ASP A 185 4.44 15.40 -8.86
CA ASP A 185 5.30 15.07 -9.99
C ASP A 185 4.56 14.32 -11.08
N VAL A 186 3.68 13.38 -10.70
CA VAL A 186 2.83 12.64 -11.66
C VAL A 186 1.78 13.55 -12.30
N VAL A 187 1.16 14.45 -11.52
CA VAL A 187 0.12 15.38 -12.02
C VAL A 187 0.68 16.51 -12.88
N LYS A 188 1.89 17.02 -12.56
CA LYS A 188 2.52 18.11 -13.34
C LYS A 188 3.19 17.65 -14.64
N HIS A 189 3.46 16.37 -14.79
CA HIS A 189 4.15 15.78 -15.94
C HIS A 189 3.42 14.53 -16.47
N PRO A 190 2.12 14.65 -16.85
CA PRO A 190 1.36 13.55 -17.40
C PRO A 190 1.92 13.05 -18.75
#